data_d5ae2cc638ecdbd187988e1bcb00b9eb
#
_entry.id   d5ae2cc638ecdbd187988e1bcb00b9eb
#
_cell.length_a   1.000
_cell.length_b   1.000
_cell.length_c   1.000
_cell.angle_alpha   90.00
_cell.angle_beta   90.00
_cell.angle_gamma   90.00
#
_symmetry.space_group_name_H-M   'P 1'
#
loop_
_entity.id
_entity.type
_entity.pdbx_description
1 polymer ?
#
loop_
_entity_poly.entity_id
_entity_poly.type
_entity_poly.pdbx_seq_one_letter_code
_entity_poly.pdbx_strand_id
1 'polypeptide(L)'
;MGRTLVALDNVSRRFSLGGDKIIALIHASCEVKAGDCIAVVGPSGSGKSTLLALMAQLDEPTEGQISWPDLGEAMKLRPRHIGLAFQAPSLIPSLSVIENVELPLLILGDIQNMRERAMAALDIVGLGNLADRLPEELSGGQAQRVGITRAVVTAPELILADEPTGQLDQATGQDLVTALLAHAEKTGAALVIATHDQAVARRMKSIWHASHGELNTDQHLSAVS
;
A
#
# COMPACT_ATOMS: atom_id res chain seq x y z
N MET A 1 -9.80 18.98 -12.55
CA MET A 1 -10.15 17.64 -12.03
C MET A 1 -8.86 16.89 -11.80
N GLY A 2 -8.67 16.24 -10.65
CA GLY A 2 -7.46 15.44 -10.38
C GLY A 2 -7.43 14.21 -11.29
N ARG A 3 -6.20 13.70 -11.60
CA ARG A 3 -5.98 12.45 -12.34
C ARG A 3 -6.55 11.27 -11.55
N THR A 4 -7.34 10.40 -12.17
CA THR A 4 -7.88 9.18 -11.54
C THR A 4 -6.88 8.04 -11.73
N LEU A 5 -6.29 7.57 -10.63
CA LEU A 5 -5.26 6.52 -10.66
C LEU A 5 -5.86 5.11 -10.71
N VAL A 6 -6.93 4.87 -9.95
CA VAL A 6 -7.69 3.63 -10.00
C VAL A 6 -9.16 3.92 -9.74
N ALA A 7 -10.04 3.24 -10.49
CA ALA A 7 -11.48 3.30 -10.32
C ALA A 7 -12.06 1.88 -10.30
N LEU A 8 -12.92 1.63 -9.32
CA LEU A 8 -13.74 0.43 -9.18
C LEU A 8 -15.18 0.80 -9.47
N ASP A 9 -15.83 0.01 -10.33
CA ASP A 9 -17.25 0.16 -10.67
C ASP A 9 -18.00 -1.14 -10.40
N ASN A 10 -18.86 -1.13 -9.37
CA ASN A 10 -19.71 -2.25 -8.96
C ASN A 10 -18.95 -3.57 -8.76
N VAL A 11 -17.76 -3.50 -8.15
CA VAL A 11 -16.83 -4.62 -8.01
C VAL A 11 -17.25 -5.54 -6.89
N SER A 12 -17.39 -6.84 -7.20
CA SER A 12 -17.55 -7.91 -6.21
C SER A 12 -16.41 -8.91 -6.32
N ARG A 13 -15.99 -9.46 -5.17
CA ARG A 13 -14.99 -10.53 -5.12
C ARG A 13 -15.45 -11.65 -4.21
N ARG A 14 -15.50 -12.86 -4.78
CA ARG A 14 -15.90 -14.10 -4.10
C ARG A 14 -14.80 -15.14 -4.24
N PHE A 15 -14.51 -15.83 -3.16
CA PHE A 15 -13.61 -16.97 -3.14
C PHE A 15 -14.39 -18.26 -2.90
N SER A 16 -13.93 -19.36 -3.49
CA SER A 16 -14.47 -20.70 -3.23
C SER A 16 -13.41 -21.50 -2.48
N LEU A 17 -13.72 -21.93 -1.28
CA LEU A 17 -12.83 -22.73 -0.44
C LEU A 17 -13.60 -23.96 0.07
N GLY A 18 -13.23 -25.18 -0.38
CA GLY A 18 -13.82 -26.42 0.11
C GLY A 18 -15.33 -26.56 -0.07
N GLY A 19 -15.94 -25.85 -1.03
CA GLY A 19 -17.39 -25.81 -1.26
C GLY A 19 -18.10 -24.61 -0.65
N ASP A 20 -17.50 -23.90 0.29
CA ASP A 20 -18.03 -22.66 0.85
C ASP A 20 -17.69 -21.47 -0.03
N LYS A 21 -18.62 -20.52 -0.13
CA LYS A 21 -18.42 -19.23 -0.83
C LYS A 21 -18.15 -18.16 0.19
N ILE A 22 -16.94 -17.61 0.16
CA ILE A 22 -16.55 -16.45 0.98
C ILE A 22 -16.69 -15.21 0.12
N ILE A 23 -17.52 -14.26 0.56
CA ILE A 23 -17.69 -12.98 -0.11
C ILE A 23 -16.76 -11.98 0.57
N ALA A 24 -15.76 -11.50 -0.18
CA ALA A 24 -14.80 -10.54 0.34
C ALA A 24 -15.17 -9.09 0.02
N LEU A 25 -15.79 -8.86 -1.16
CA LEU A 25 -16.33 -7.55 -1.55
C LEU A 25 -17.68 -7.71 -2.25
N ILE A 26 -18.57 -6.74 -2.03
CA ILE A 26 -19.93 -6.69 -2.58
C ILE A 26 -20.13 -5.31 -3.19
N HIS A 27 -20.29 -5.25 -4.52
CA HIS A 27 -20.68 -4.05 -5.28
C HIS A 27 -19.89 -2.78 -4.90
N ALA A 28 -18.61 -2.93 -4.57
CA ALA A 28 -17.76 -1.81 -4.18
C ALA A 28 -17.52 -0.87 -5.37
N SER A 29 -17.76 0.42 -5.17
CA SER A 29 -17.48 1.47 -6.13
C SER A 29 -16.71 2.58 -5.45
N CYS A 30 -15.55 2.96 -6.02
CA CYS A 30 -14.70 4.01 -5.47
C CYS A 30 -13.70 4.51 -6.52
N GLU A 31 -13.14 5.69 -6.29
CA GLU A 31 -12.05 6.25 -7.08
C GLU A 31 -10.92 6.74 -6.16
N VAL A 32 -9.68 6.51 -6.58
CA VAL A 32 -8.48 7.09 -5.96
C VAL A 32 -7.85 8.05 -6.97
N LYS A 33 -7.62 9.28 -6.55
CA LYS A 33 -7.03 10.34 -7.37
C LYS A 33 -5.61 10.66 -6.90
N ALA A 34 -4.81 11.21 -7.80
CA ALA A 34 -3.47 11.68 -7.45
C ALA A 34 -3.52 12.65 -6.25
N GLY A 35 -2.64 12.42 -5.27
CA GLY A 35 -2.56 13.20 -4.03
C GLY A 35 -3.62 12.88 -2.96
N ASP A 36 -4.45 11.87 -3.18
CA ASP A 36 -5.36 11.38 -2.15
C ASP A 36 -4.58 10.69 -1.02
N CYS A 37 -5.07 10.87 0.21
CA CYS A 37 -4.60 10.15 1.39
C CYS A 37 -5.80 9.53 2.08
N ILE A 38 -5.98 8.23 1.93
CA ILE A 38 -7.19 7.49 2.29
C ILE A 38 -6.87 6.41 3.33
N ALA A 39 -7.62 6.36 4.42
CA ALA A 39 -7.65 5.20 5.30
C ALA A 39 -8.84 4.31 4.96
N VAL A 40 -8.61 3.02 4.76
CA VAL A 40 -9.66 2.01 4.68
C VAL A 40 -9.73 1.32 6.03
N VAL A 41 -10.80 1.59 6.79
CA VAL A 41 -10.97 1.07 8.15
C VAL A 41 -12.08 0.01 8.20
N GLY A 42 -11.92 -0.93 9.11
CA GLY A 42 -12.92 -1.98 9.33
C GLY A 42 -12.33 -3.17 10.09
N PRO A 43 -13.19 -4.07 10.58
CA PRO A 43 -12.74 -5.25 11.31
C PRO A 43 -11.90 -6.19 10.45
N SER A 44 -11.23 -7.17 11.08
CA SER A 44 -10.57 -8.25 10.34
C SER A 44 -11.60 -9.01 9.49
N GLY A 45 -11.22 -9.36 8.26
CA GLY A 45 -12.11 -10.07 7.33
C GLY A 45 -13.15 -9.18 6.62
N SER A 46 -13.12 -7.85 6.79
CA SER A 46 -14.08 -6.93 6.13
C SER A 46 -13.80 -6.68 4.64
N GLY A 47 -12.72 -7.24 4.07
CA GLY A 47 -12.40 -7.09 2.65
C GLY A 47 -11.30 -6.06 2.32
N LYS A 48 -10.69 -5.39 3.31
CA LYS A 48 -9.65 -4.35 3.11
C LYS A 48 -8.47 -4.83 2.27
N SER A 49 -7.86 -5.94 2.66
CA SER A 49 -6.72 -6.53 1.93
C SER A 49 -7.10 -6.96 0.52
N THR A 50 -8.32 -7.48 0.33
CA THR A 50 -8.86 -7.82 -0.99
C THR A 50 -9.04 -6.58 -1.85
N LEU A 51 -9.56 -5.49 -1.28
CA LEU A 51 -9.69 -4.21 -1.98
C LEU A 51 -8.33 -3.70 -2.47
N LEU A 52 -7.31 -3.71 -1.59
CA LEU A 52 -5.96 -3.29 -1.96
C LEU A 52 -5.34 -4.22 -3.03
N ALA A 53 -5.55 -5.54 -2.90
CA ALA A 53 -5.07 -6.51 -3.89
C ALA A 53 -5.68 -6.29 -5.28
N LEU A 54 -6.97 -5.97 -5.35
CA LEU A 54 -7.67 -5.63 -6.58
C LEU A 54 -7.13 -4.31 -7.17
N MET A 55 -6.98 -3.26 -6.35
CA MET A 55 -6.39 -1.99 -6.78
C MET A 55 -4.95 -2.15 -7.30
N ALA A 56 -4.20 -3.08 -6.69
CA ALA A 56 -2.83 -3.39 -7.11
C ALA A 56 -2.77 -4.33 -8.32
N GLN A 57 -3.89 -4.76 -8.87
CA GLN A 57 -3.94 -5.77 -9.94
C GLN A 57 -3.23 -7.09 -9.55
N LEU A 58 -3.33 -7.48 -8.28
CA LEU A 58 -2.88 -8.79 -7.79
C LEU A 58 -3.98 -9.84 -7.81
N ASP A 59 -5.21 -9.38 -7.92
CA ASP A 59 -6.41 -10.21 -7.98
C ASP A 59 -7.39 -9.63 -9.01
N GLU A 60 -8.36 -10.44 -9.45
CA GLU A 60 -9.36 -10.05 -10.42
C GLU A 60 -10.75 -10.04 -9.80
N PRO A 61 -11.63 -9.10 -10.17
CA PRO A 61 -12.99 -9.07 -9.68
C PRO A 61 -13.79 -10.26 -10.21
N THR A 62 -14.73 -10.76 -9.41
CA THR A 62 -15.71 -11.76 -9.85
C THR A 62 -16.83 -11.12 -10.67
N GLU A 63 -17.17 -9.87 -10.35
CA GLU A 63 -18.17 -9.05 -11.02
C GLU A 63 -17.73 -7.58 -10.97
N GLY A 64 -18.22 -6.77 -11.90
CA GLY A 64 -17.85 -5.36 -12.03
C GLY A 64 -16.56 -5.14 -12.80
N GLN A 65 -16.03 -3.92 -12.78
CA GLN A 65 -14.84 -3.53 -13.53
C GLN A 65 -13.88 -2.71 -12.70
N ILE A 66 -12.59 -2.88 -12.96
CA ILE A 66 -11.52 -2.06 -12.39
C ILE A 66 -10.74 -1.45 -13.55
N SER A 67 -10.43 -0.18 -13.43
CA SER A 67 -9.64 0.55 -14.43
C SER A 67 -8.58 1.42 -13.77
N TRP A 68 -7.52 1.72 -14.52
CA TRP A 68 -6.41 2.59 -14.13
C TRP A 68 -6.22 3.69 -15.18
N PRO A 69 -7.16 4.65 -15.26
CA PRO A 69 -7.27 5.58 -16.41
C PRO A 69 -5.99 6.36 -16.69
N ASP A 70 -5.31 6.82 -15.65
CA ASP A 70 -4.15 7.71 -15.79
C ASP A 70 -2.81 7.05 -15.42
N LEU A 71 -2.78 5.72 -15.19
CA LEU A 71 -1.55 4.96 -14.93
C LEU A 71 -1.02 4.19 -16.14
N GLY A 72 -1.77 4.16 -17.26
CA GLY A 72 -1.35 3.50 -18.50
C GLY A 72 -1.73 2.01 -18.57
N GLU A 73 -0.92 1.22 -19.28
CA GLU A 73 -1.22 -0.18 -19.57
C GLU A 73 -1.18 -1.06 -18.31
N ALA A 74 -2.21 -1.88 -18.11
CA ALA A 74 -2.36 -2.77 -16.98
C ALA A 74 -1.12 -3.63 -16.69
N MET A 75 -0.47 -4.19 -17.73
CA MET A 75 0.73 -5.04 -17.58
C MET A 75 1.96 -4.31 -17.02
N LYS A 76 1.95 -2.98 -16.96
CA LYS A 76 3.10 -2.15 -16.52
C LYS A 76 2.86 -1.42 -15.20
N LEU A 77 1.74 -1.69 -14.53
CA LEU A 77 1.39 -0.94 -13.31
C LEU A 77 2.40 -1.13 -12.18
N ARG A 78 2.84 -2.36 -11.93
CA ARG A 78 3.80 -2.66 -10.86
C ARG A 78 5.16 -3.03 -11.42
N PRO A 79 6.24 -2.64 -10.79
CA PRO A 79 6.38 -1.73 -9.64
C PRO A 79 6.47 -0.24 -10.04
N ARG A 80 6.19 0.12 -11.30
CA ARG A 80 6.39 1.46 -11.84
C ARG A 80 5.42 2.49 -11.25
N HIS A 81 4.13 2.19 -11.32
CA HIS A 81 3.05 3.12 -10.98
C HIS A 81 2.38 2.80 -9.64
N ILE A 82 2.42 1.53 -9.22
CA ILE A 82 1.81 1.07 -7.98
C ILE A 82 2.85 0.39 -7.10
N GLY A 83 3.05 0.94 -5.90
CA GLY A 83 3.81 0.32 -4.82
C GLY A 83 2.85 -0.33 -3.83
N LEU A 84 3.13 -1.58 -3.44
CA LEU A 84 2.30 -2.30 -2.48
C LEU A 84 3.16 -2.83 -1.33
N ALA A 85 2.79 -2.44 -0.12
CA ALA A 85 3.30 -2.98 1.13
C ALA A 85 2.26 -3.93 1.73
N PHE A 86 2.62 -5.20 1.88
CA PHE A 86 1.78 -6.24 2.46
C PHE A 86 1.79 -6.20 3.99
N GLN A 87 0.77 -6.75 4.61
CA GLN A 87 0.70 -6.96 6.06
C GLN A 87 1.89 -7.78 6.57
N ALA A 88 2.26 -8.85 5.87
CA ALA A 88 3.54 -9.54 6.09
C ALA A 88 4.61 -8.90 5.17
N PRO A 89 5.83 -8.64 5.66
CA PRO A 89 6.87 -7.93 4.90
C PRO A 89 7.25 -8.59 3.58
N SER A 90 7.08 -9.91 3.45
CA SER A 90 7.34 -10.71 2.24
C SER A 90 8.72 -10.43 1.63
N LEU A 91 9.75 -10.29 2.49
CA LEU A 91 11.13 -10.10 2.05
C LEU A 91 11.67 -11.41 1.47
N ILE A 92 12.57 -11.31 0.50
CA ILE A 92 13.27 -12.45 -0.07
C ILE A 92 14.39 -12.83 0.89
N PRO A 93 14.37 -14.04 1.51
CA PRO A 93 15.29 -14.37 2.60
C PRO A 93 16.75 -14.42 2.19
N SER A 94 17.05 -14.73 0.92
CA SER A 94 18.40 -14.83 0.38
C SER A 94 19.01 -13.50 -0.05
N LEU A 95 18.25 -12.41 0.00
CA LEU A 95 18.70 -11.07 -0.33
C LEU A 95 18.89 -10.26 0.95
N SER A 96 19.93 -9.45 1.00
CA SER A 96 20.12 -8.46 2.07
C SER A 96 19.00 -7.43 2.09
N VAL A 97 18.93 -6.63 3.14
CA VAL A 97 17.95 -5.55 3.29
C VAL A 97 17.98 -4.61 2.09
N ILE A 98 19.18 -4.14 1.71
CA ILE A 98 19.31 -3.20 0.60
C ILE A 98 18.95 -3.86 -0.74
N GLU A 99 19.34 -5.10 -0.98
CA GLU A 99 19.00 -5.84 -2.20
C GLU A 99 17.48 -6.06 -2.31
N ASN A 100 16.79 -6.31 -1.20
CA ASN A 100 15.33 -6.35 -1.17
C ASN A 100 14.71 -5.01 -1.62
N VAL A 101 15.29 -3.88 -1.21
CA VAL A 101 14.81 -2.54 -1.60
C VAL A 101 15.20 -2.20 -3.04
N GLU A 102 16.35 -2.65 -3.52
CA GLU A 102 16.82 -2.46 -4.90
C GLU A 102 15.97 -3.22 -5.93
N LEU A 103 15.33 -4.32 -5.53
CA LEU A 103 14.64 -5.25 -6.44
C LEU A 103 13.62 -4.58 -7.38
N PRO A 104 12.71 -3.68 -6.92
CA PRO A 104 11.77 -3.00 -7.82
C PRO A 104 12.47 -2.13 -8.87
N LEU A 105 13.57 -1.48 -8.51
CA LEU A 105 14.38 -0.67 -9.43
C LEU A 105 15.04 -1.54 -10.49
N LEU A 106 15.57 -2.69 -10.07
CA LEU A 106 16.18 -3.68 -10.97
C LEU A 106 15.14 -4.23 -11.97
N ILE A 107 13.93 -4.58 -11.51
CA ILE A 107 12.83 -5.06 -12.37
C ILE A 107 12.45 -4.01 -13.44
N LEU A 108 12.52 -2.73 -13.10
CA LEU A 108 12.24 -1.65 -14.03
C LEU A 108 13.40 -1.37 -15.01
N GLY A 109 14.57 -1.96 -14.80
CA GLY A 109 15.79 -1.61 -15.52
C GLY A 109 16.36 -0.23 -15.15
N ASP A 110 15.90 0.37 -14.06
CA ASP A 110 16.31 1.67 -13.56
C ASP A 110 17.49 1.51 -12.59
N ILE A 111 18.64 1.17 -13.17
CA ILE A 111 19.86 0.82 -12.43
C ILE A 111 20.73 2.03 -12.08
N GLN A 112 20.41 3.21 -12.62
CA GLN A 112 21.20 4.41 -12.36
C GLN A 112 21.04 4.84 -10.90
N ASN A 113 22.16 4.93 -10.16
CA ASN A 113 22.21 5.28 -8.74
C ASN A 113 21.26 4.40 -7.86
N MET A 114 21.01 3.16 -8.30
CA MET A 114 20.06 2.26 -7.65
C MET A 114 20.38 2.09 -6.16
N ARG A 115 21.65 1.76 -5.84
CA ARG A 115 22.08 1.57 -4.44
C ARG A 115 21.99 2.84 -3.60
N GLU A 116 22.32 4.00 -4.17
CA GLU A 116 22.21 5.28 -3.46
C GLU A 116 20.75 5.62 -3.16
N ARG A 117 19.83 5.36 -4.12
CA ARG A 117 18.39 5.57 -3.94
C ARG A 117 17.81 4.61 -2.89
N ALA A 118 18.21 3.35 -2.93
CA ALA A 118 17.78 2.36 -1.95
C ALA A 118 18.29 2.71 -0.55
N MET A 119 19.55 3.14 -0.42
CA MET A 119 20.13 3.58 0.83
C MET A 119 19.40 4.81 1.38
N ALA A 120 19.20 5.84 0.56
CA ALA A 120 18.46 7.05 0.96
C ALA A 120 17.03 6.72 1.44
N ALA A 121 16.36 5.75 0.81
CA ALA A 121 15.04 5.30 1.22
C ALA A 121 15.06 4.55 2.57
N LEU A 122 16.10 3.75 2.83
CA LEU A 122 16.32 3.08 4.12
C LEU A 122 16.63 4.08 5.24
N ASP A 123 17.38 5.13 4.95
CA ASP A 123 17.72 6.18 5.94
C ASP A 123 16.48 6.93 6.42
N ILE A 124 15.48 7.17 5.55
CA ILE A 124 14.22 7.82 5.91
C ILE A 124 13.47 7.05 7.00
N VAL A 125 13.55 5.71 6.98
CA VAL A 125 12.91 4.84 7.98
C VAL A 125 13.87 4.38 9.09
N GLY A 126 15.09 4.95 9.15
CA GLY A 126 16.08 4.69 10.18
C GLY A 126 16.72 3.30 10.12
N LEU A 127 16.86 2.73 8.92
CA LEU A 127 17.38 1.37 8.70
C LEU A 127 18.66 1.31 7.86
N GLY A 128 19.29 2.45 7.54
CA GLY A 128 20.51 2.47 6.72
C GLY A 128 21.65 1.63 7.29
N ASN A 129 21.79 1.60 8.62
CA ASN A 129 22.80 0.78 9.30
C ASN A 129 22.54 -0.73 9.24
N LEU A 130 21.39 -1.16 8.76
CA LEU A 130 21.00 -2.57 8.59
C LEU A 130 21.05 -3.04 7.12
N ALA A 131 21.54 -2.20 6.21
CA ALA A 131 21.50 -2.41 4.76
C ALA A 131 22.06 -3.78 4.32
N ASP A 132 23.14 -4.24 4.93
CA ASP A 132 23.81 -5.48 4.57
C ASP A 132 23.33 -6.71 5.38
N ARG A 133 22.34 -6.55 6.29
CA ARG A 133 21.74 -7.64 7.05
C ARG A 133 20.81 -8.50 6.21
N LEU A 134 20.64 -9.75 6.60
CA LEU A 134 19.62 -10.64 6.03
C LEU A 134 18.27 -10.46 6.76
N PRO A 135 17.14 -10.76 6.11
CA PRO A 135 15.82 -10.65 6.72
C PRO A 135 15.65 -11.41 8.04
N GLU A 136 16.31 -12.54 8.22
CA GLU A 136 16.27 -13.36 9.44
C GLU A 136 16.93 -12.69 10.65
N GLU A 137 17.79 -11.69 10.42
CA GLU A 137 18.45 -10.90 11.47
C GLU A 137 17.63 -9.70 11.93
N LEU A 138 16.46 -9.47 11.32
CA LEU A 138 15.59 -8.31 11.59
C LEU A 138 14.52 -8.65 12.62
N SER A 139 14.15 -7.66 13.44
CA SER A 139 12.87 -7.72 14.16
C SER A 139 11.70 -7.61 13.18
N GLY A 140 10.49 -8.07 13.58
CA GLY A 140 9.28 -7.96 12.76
C GLY A 140 9.02 -6.52 12.30
N GLY A 141 9.19 -5.55 13.20
CA GLY A 141 9.01 -4.14 12.88
C GLY A 141 10.09 -3.58 11.93
N GLN A 142 11.33 -4.06 12.01
CA GLN A 142 12.38 -3.71 11.05
C GLN A 142 12.05 -4.28 9.66
N ALA A 143 11.69 -5.56 9.59
CA ALA A 143 11.28 -6.20 8.35
C ALA A 143 10.07 -5.50 7.71
N GLN A 144 9.08 -5.09 8.51
CA GLN A 144 7.91 -4.31 8.05
C GLN A 144 8.34 -2.99 7.39
N ARG A 145 9.22 -2.23 8.04
CA ARG A 145 9.73 -0.97 7.47
C ARG A 145 10.53 -1.20 6.18
N VAL A 146 11.32 -2.27 6.08
CA VAL A 146 12.01 -2.65 4.82
C VAL A 146 11.00 -2.94 3.71
N GLY A 147 9.93 -3.71 4.00
CA GLY A 147 8.88 -4.01 3.04
C GLY A 147 8.16 -2.75 2.51
N ILE A 148 7.93 -1.77 3.38
CA ILE A 148 7.35 -0.48 3.01
C ILE A 148 8.35 0.34 2.17
N THR A 149 9.62 0.38 2.57
CA THR A 149 10.68 1.08 1.81
C THR A 149 10.78 0.51 0.39
N ARG A 150 10.72 -0.82 0.25
CA ARG A 150 10.68 -1.48 -1.05
C ARG A 150 9.48 -1.05 -1.90
N ALA A 151 8.32 -0.84 -1.29
CA ALA A 151 7.12 -0.42 -2.01
C ALA A 151 7.20 1.02 -2.55
N VAL A 152 7.97 1.90 -1.91
CA VAL A 152 8.03 3.34 -2.26
C VAL A 152 9.30 3.76 -3.00
N VAL A 153 10.33 2.89 -3.10
CA VAL A 153 11.65 3.24 -3.66
C VAL A 153 11.62 3.67 -5.12
N THR A 154 10.62 3.20 -5.88
CA THR A 154 10.39 3.59 -7.29
C THR A 154 9.66 4.92 -7.43
N ALA A 155 9.27 5.57 -6.32
CA ALA A 155 8.40 6.74 -6.28
C ALA A 155 7.10 6.53 -7.09
N PRO A 156 6.30 5.47 -6.77
CA PRO A 156 5.08 5.15 -7.51
C PRO A 156 4.02 6.25 -7.32
N GLU A 157 3.11 6.35 -8.28
CA GLU A 157 1.99 7.31 -8.23
C GLU A 157 0.87 6.88 -7.26
N LEU A 158 0.74 5.58 -7.00
CA LEU A 158 -0.19 5.00 -6.04
C LEU A 158 0.55 4.10 -5.05
N ILE A 159 0.44 4.41 -3.77
CA ILE A 159 1.00 3.63 -2.67
C ILE A 159 -0.16 2.96 -1.93
N LEU A 160 -0.13 1.64 -1.87
CA LEU A 160 -1.09 0.81 -1.16
C LEU A 160 -0.37 0.14 0.03
N ALA A 161 -0.87 0.30 1.24
CA ALA A 161 -0.26 -0.29 2.44
C ALA A 161 -1.30 -1.03 3.27
N ASP A 162 -1.10 -2.32 3.46
CA ASP A 162 -1.97 -3.17 4.25
C ASP A 162 -1.40 -3.34 5.66
N GLU A 163 -2.08 -2.79 6.67
CA GLU A 163 -1.70 -2.80 8.10
C GLU A 163 -0.22 -2.43 8.33
N PRO A 164 0.28 -1.28 7.80
CA PRO A 164 1.71 -0.97 7.80
C PRO A 164 2.31 -0.80 9.19
N THR A 165 1.51 -0.56 10.21
CA THR A 165 1.93 -0.35 11.60
C THR A 165 1.68 -1.55 12.51
N GLY A 166 1.11 -2.65 11.99
CA GLY A 166 0.62 -3.77 12.81
C GLY A 166 1.71 -4.55 13.59
N GLN A 167 2.98 -4.42 13.20
CA GLN A 167 4.12 -5.06 13.88
C GLN A 167 5.04 -4.04 14.59
N LEU A 168 4.62 -2.79 14.72
CA LEU A 168 5.39 -1.69 15.30
C LEU A 168 4.84 -1.30 16.66
N ASP A 169 5.71 -0.82 17.53
CA ASP A 169 5.27 -0.04 18.69
C ASP A 169 4.62 1.28 18.21
N GLN A 170 3.84 1.89 19.10
CA GLN A 170 3.05 3.07 18.75
C GLN A 170 3.90 4.23 18.22
N ALA A 171 5.06 4.51 18.83
CA ALA A 171 5.92 5.63 18.44
C ALA A 171 6.51 5.39 17.03
N THR A 172 7.11 4.21 16.82
CA THR A 172 7.68 3.80 15.52
C THR A 172 6.60 3.77 14.42
N GLY A 173 5.38 3.32 14.75
CA GLY A 173 4.25 3.31 13.83
C GLY A 173 3.85 4.72 13.39
N GLN A 174 3.80 5.68 14.31
CA GLN A 174 3.50 7.09 14.00
C GLN A 174 4.59 7.74 13.15
N ASP A 175 5.86 7.45 13.43
CA ASP A 175 7.00 7.95 12.64
C ASP A 175 6.94 7.42 11.20
N LEU A 176 6.62 6.13 11.03
CA LEU A 176 6.45 5.52 9.72
C LEU A 176 5.32 6.17 8.92
N VAL A 177 4.16 6.40 9.55
CA VAL A 177 3.03 7.08 8.90
C VAL A 177 3.40 8.51 8.53
N THR A 178 4.17 9.21 9.38
CA THR A 178 4.70 10.54 9.07
C THR A 178 5.58 10.52 7.83
N ALA A 179 6.50 9.55 7.75
CA ALA A 179 7.38 9.38 6.59
C ALA A 179 6.61 9.08 5.29
N LEU A 180 5.58 8.21 5.36
CA LEU A 180 4.73 7.89 4.21
C LEU A 180 3.93 9.10 3.72
N LEU A 181 3.33 9.87 4.64
CA LEU A 181 2.59 11.08 4.30
C LEU A 181 3.50 12.15 3.68
N ALA A 182 4.68 12.37 4.25
CA ALA A 182 5.67 13.30 3.70
C ALA A 182 6.17 12.86 2.31
N HIS A 183 6.36 11.54 2.11
CA HIS A 183 6.73 10.99 0.81
C HIS A 183 5.61 11.21 -0.21
N ALA A 184 4.36 10.89 0.12
CA ALA A 184 3.20 11.09 -0.75
C ALA A 184 3.01 12.57 -1.12
N GLU A 185 3.13 13.48 -0.16
CA GLU A 185 3.06 14.93 -0.40
C GLU A 185 4.16 15.41 -1.34
N LYS A 186 5.41 15.00 -1.10
CA LYS A 186 6.58 15.38 -1.91
C LYS A 186 6.49 14.89 -3.35
N THR A 187 5.95 13.69 -3.57
CA THR A 187 5.87 13.05 -4.90
C THR A 187 4.55 13.31 -5.61
N GLY A 188 3.52 13.81 -4.90
CA GLY A 188 2.15 13.91 -5.41
C GLY A 188 1.45 12.55 -5.52
N ALA A 189 2.01 11.50 -4.94
CA ALA A 189 1.42 10.16 -4.96
C ALA A 189 0.12 10.11 -4.14
N ALA A 190 -0.78 9.22 -4.53
CA ALA A 190 -1.87 8.83 -3.65
C ALA A 190 -1.39 7.77 -2.65
N LEU A 191 -1.90 7.85 -1.43
CA LEU A 191 -1.64 6.89 -0.35
C LEU A 191 -2.93 6.30 0.16
N VAL A 192 -3.08 4.98 0.06
CA VAL A 192 -4.22 4.23 0.60
C VAL A 192 -3.69 3.27 1.67
N ILE A 193 -4.12 3.44 2.91
CA ILE A 193 -3.74 2.58 4.03
C ILE A 193 -4.96 1.81 4.51
N ALA A 194 -4.91 0.48 4.45
CA ALA A 194 -5.85 -0.38 5.17
C ALA A 194 -5.38 -0.54 6.60
N THR A 195 -6.23 -0.23 7.58
CA THR A 195 -5.87 -0.33 9.00
C THR A 195 -7.09 -0.46 9.90
N HIS A 196 -6.88 -1.04 11.08
CA HIS A 196 -7.82 -0.97 12.20
C HIS A 196 -7.42 0.08 13.24
N ASP A 197 -6.25 0.73 13.09
CA ASP A 197 -5.75 1.76 14.00
C ASP A 197 -6.40 3.12 13.69
N GLN A 198 -7.23 3.59 14.61
CA GLN A 198 -7.90 4.89 14.52
C GLN A 198 -6.92 6.07 14.58
N ALA A 199 -5.77 5.91 15.24
CA ALA A 199 -4.77 6.98 15.28
C ALA A 199 -4.11 7.19 13.91
N VAL A 200 -3.90 6.12 13.15
CA VAL A 200 -3.47 6.18 11.75
C VAL A 200 -4.56 6.77 10.86
N ALA A 201 -5.81 6.27 11.00
CA ALA A 201 -6.92 6.71 10.17
C ALA A 201 -7.20 8.22 10.26
N ARG A 202 -7.14 8.79 11.46
CA ARG A 202 -7.36 10.24 11.69
C ARG A 202 -6.33 11.15 11.02
N ARG A 203 -5.21 10.62 10.57
CA ARG A 203 -4.15 11.37 9.88
C ARG A 203 -4.37 11.46 8.38
N MET A 204 -5.33 10.69 7.85
CA MET A 204 -5.66 10.69 6.43
C MET A 204 -6.67 11.78 6.10
N LYS A 205 -6.72 12.19 4.83
CA LYS A 205 -7.68 13.20 4.33
C LYS A 205 -9.11 12.64 4.23
N SER A 206 -9.22 11.33 3.98
CA SER A 206 -10.51 10.63 3.83
C SER A 206 -10.47 9.29 4.54
N ILE A 207 -11.62 8.88 5.06
CA ILE A 207 -11.79 7.56 5.69
C ILE A 207 -12.89 6.81 4.97
N TRP A 208 -12.55 5.64 4.47
CA TRP A 208 -13.49 4.68 3.90
C TRP A 208 -13.77 3.57 4.91
N HIS A 209 -15.00 3.16 5.03
CA HIS A 209 -15.42 2.11 5.98
C HIS A 209 -15.73 0.82 5.23
N ALA A 210 -14.99 -0.25 5.55
CA ALA A 210 -15.24 -1.59 5.05
C ALA A 210 -15.93 -2.43 6.13
N SER A 211 -17.07 -3.03 5.81
CA SER A 211 -17.83 -3.88 6.73
C SER A 211 -18.58 -4.95 5.94
N HIS A 212 -18.40 -6.23 6.33
CA HIS A 212 -19.07 -7.38 5.69
C HIS A 212 -18.99 -7.42 4.15
N GLY A 213 -17.85 -6.94 3.60
CA GLY A 213 -17.61 -6.86 2.17
C GLY A 213 -18.16 -5.59 1.49
N GLU A 214 -18.92 -4.77 2.18
CA GLU A 214 -19.40 -3.49 1.66
C GLU A 214 -18.38 -2.38 1.94
N LEU A 215 -18.25 -1.44 1.01
CA LEU A 215 -17.37 -0.28 1.11
C LEU A 215 -18.21 1.01 1.11
N ASN A 216 -18.05 1.82 2.16
CA ASN A 216 -18.63 3.16 2.25
C ASN A 216 -17.53 4.21 2.17
N THR A 217 -17.59 5.09 1.18
CA THR A 217 -16.56 6.10 0.86
C THR A 217 -17.01 7.55 1.22
N ASP A 218 -18.18 7.75 1.81
CA ASP A 218 -18.84 9.07 1.92
C ASP A 218 -18.31 9.99 3.05
N GLN A 219 -17.19 9.65 3.70
CA GLN A 219 -16.64 10.47 4.78
C GLN A 219 -15.37 11.22 4.37
N HIS A 220 -15.54 12.46 3.87
CA HIS A 220 -14.46 13.45 3.86
C HIS A 220 -14.29 14.02 5.28
N LEU A 221 -13.11 13.88 5.86
CA LEU A 221 -12.75 14.63 7.06
C LEU A 221 -12.62 16.11 6.68
N SER A 222 -13.62 16.91 7.04
CA SER A 222 -13.49 18.36 6.97
C SER A 222 -12.27 18.75 7.79
N ALA A 223 -11.34 19.48 7.18
CA ALA A 223 -10.15 19.99 7.86
C ALA A 223 -10.61 20.71 9.15
N VAL A 224 -10.20 20.18 10.29
CA VAL A 224 -10.37 20.87 11.57
C VAL A 224 -9.38 22.03 11.53
N SER A 225 -9.97 23.24 11.45
CA SER A 225 -9.30 24.54 11.46
C SER A 225 -8.57 24.76 12.79
#